data_575becdcea462091ac9cbad77e15c6a4
#
_entry.id   575becdcea462091ac9cbad77e15c6a4
#
_cell.length_a   1.000
_cell.length_b   1.000
_cell.length_c   1.000
_cell.angle_alpha   90.00
_cell.angle_beta   90.00
_cell.angle_gamma   90.00
#
_symmetry.space_group_name_H-M   'P 1'
#
loop_
_entity.id
_entity.type
_entity.pdbx_description
1 polymer ?
#
loop_
_entity_poly.entity_id
_entity_poly.type
_entity_poly.pdbx_seq_one_letter_code
_entity_poly.pdbx_strand_id
1 'polypeptide(L)'
;VGCAPCQPFSSYTFKDPEKKDNEKWKLLYEFQRLILESKPDIISMENVSQLINFKKAPVFDDFIKTLNSEGYFTHFEIVNCPEYGIPQNRKRLVLLASKLGEINLTPKTHSKDNFITVKDAIGNLPPIEDGEYYQGDKMHFARKLSPLNKKRIQNTPYGGSWKDWSEELRLECHKKESGKSYSSVYGRMK
;
A
#
# COMPACT_ATOMS: atom_id res chain seq x y z
N VAL A 1 16.87 2.50 -5.45
CA VAL A 1 15.51 2.38 -4.93
C VAL A 1 14.95 1.00 -5.28
N GLY A 2 14.36 0.30 -4.32
CA GLY A 2 13.76 -1.02 -4.52
C GLY A 2 12.34 -1.10 -4.00
N CYS A 3 11.50 -1.83 -4.75
CA CYS A 3 10.14 -2.17 -4.36
C CYS A 3 9.89 -3.64 -4.73
N ALA A 4 10.49 -4.56 -3.96
CA ALA A 4 10.31 -5.99 -4.18
C ALA A 4 8.82 -6.37 -4.09
N PRO A 5 8.35 -7.39 -4.85
CA PRO A 5 6.94 -7.78 -4.86
C PRO A 5 6.39 -8.06 -3.46
N CYS A 6 5.32 -7.38 -3.08
CA CYS A 6 4.68 -7.54 -1.77
C CYS A 6 3.74 -8.76 -1.69
N GLN A 7 3.42 -9.37 -2.83
CA GLN A 7 2.44 -10.48 -2.91
C GLN A 7 2.74 -11.65 -1.95
N PRO A 8 4.01 -12.13 -1.82
CA PRO A 8 4.31 -13.22 -0.90
C PRO A 8 4.08 -12.90 0.56
N PHE A 9 4.15 -11.60 0.92
CA PHE A 9 4.06 -11.11 2.29
C PHE A 9 2.67 -10.58 2.65
N SER A 10 1.74 -10.53 1.68
CA SER A 10 0.40 -9.99 1.91
C SER A 10 -0.50 -11.01 2.63
N SER A 11 -1.41 -10.51 3.45
CA SER A 11 -2.42 -11.33 4.14
C SER A 11 -3.34 -12.12 3.19
N TYR A 12 -3.41 -11.72 1.92
CA TYR A 12 -4.17 -12.42 0.88
C TYR A 12 -3.54 -13.74 0.46
N THR A 13 -2.22 -13.81 0.42
CA THR A 13 -1.48 -15.01 0.03
C THR A 13 -1.54 -16.08 1.13
N PHE A 14 -1.56 -15.67 2.41
CA PHE A 14 -1.62 -16.60 3.53
C PHE A 14 -2.93 -17.40 3.61
N LYS A 15 -4.02 -16.88 3.03
CA LYS A 15 -5.34 -17.52 3.06
C LYS A 15 -5.64 -18.40 1.85
N ASP A 16 -4.78 -18.40 0.84
CA ASP A 16 -4.97 -19.15 -0.39
C ASP A 16 -3.95 -20.29 -0.47
N PRO A 17 -4.38 -21.57 -0.28
CA PRO A 17 -3.49 -22.73 -0.32
C PRO A 17 -2.72 -22.87 -1.64
N GLU A 18 -3.34 -22.52 -2.79
CA GLU A 18 -2.72 -22.60 -4.12
C GLU A 18 -1.61 -21.57 -4.32
N LYS A 19 -1.61 -20.48 -3.53
CA LYS A 19 -0.60 -19.41 -3.59
C LYS A 19 0.52 -19.56 -2.55
N LYS A 20 0.45 -20.59 -1.69
CA LYS A 20 1.47 -20.84 -0.65
C LYS A 20 2.88 -21.10 -1.19
N ASP A 21 3.00 -21.60 -2.41
CA ASP A 21 4.28 -21.91 -3.06
C ASP A 21 4.85 -20.79 -3.93
N ASN A 22 4.33 -19.57 -3.77
CA ASN A 22 4.86 -18.44 -4.49
C ASN A 22 6.27 -18.08 -3.98
N GLU A 23 7.31 -18.44 -4.76
CA GLU A 23 8.71 -18.16 -4.45
C GLU A 23 9.15 -16.71 -4.72
N LYS A 24 8.23 -15.82 -5.09
CA LYS A 24 8.53 -14.40 -5.35
C LYS A 24 9.16 -13.68 -4.15
N TRP A 25 9.09 -14.24 -2.95
CA TRP A 25 9.82 -13.72 -1.79
C TRP A 25 11.34 -13.75 -2.00
N LYS A 26 11.85 -14.65 -2.85
CA LYS A 26 13.25 -14.71 -3.25
C LYS A 26 13.71 -13.46 -4.02
N LEU A 27 12.78 -12.69 -4.57
CA LEU A 27 13.11 -11.45 -5.28
C LEU A 27 13.69 -10.37 -4.37
N LEU A 28 13.58 -10.50 -3.04
CA LEU A 28 14.34 -9.63 -2.13
C LEU A 28 15.83 -9.99 -2.14
N TYR A 29 16.18 -11.27 -2.28
CA TYR A 29 17.58 -11.67 -2.47
C TYR A 29 18.14 -11.20 -3.83
N GLU A 30 17.30 -11.13 -4.88
CA GLU A 30 17.72 -10.55 -6.16
C GLU A 30 17.97 -9.04 -6.05
N PHE A 31 17.14 -8.33 -5.28
CA PHE A 31 17.39 -6.92 -4.98
C PHE A 31 18.69 -6.75 -4.21
N GLN A 32 18.96 -7.61 -3.21
CA GLN A 32 20.24 -7.67 -2.48
C GLN A 32 21.41 -7.90 -3.44
N ARG A 33 21.32 -8.88 -4.36
CA ARG A 33 22.36 -9.16 -5.36
C ARG A 33 22.67 -7.92 -6.20
N LEU A 34 21.64 -7.22 -6.70
CA LEU A 34 21.80 -6.00 -7.48
C LEU A 34 22.49 -4.87 -6.67
N ILE A 35 22.22 -4.76 -5.38
CA ILE A 35 22.91 -3.82 -4.49
C ILE A 35 24.39 -4.16 -4.37
N LEU A 36 24.71 -5.44 -4.18
CA LEU A 36 26.10 -5.90 -4.03
C LEU A 36 26.91 -5.67 -5.33
N GLU A 37 26.29 -5.79 -6.48
CA GLU A 37 26.91 -5.54 -7.78
C GLU A 37 27.07 -4.03 -8.08
N SER A 38 26.01 -3.25 -7.88
CA SER A 38 25.99 -1.82 -8.22
C SER A 38 26.62 -0.91 -7.16
N LYS A 39 26.72 -1.39 -5.92
CA LYS A 39 27.32 -0.71 -4.75
C LYS A 39 26.86 0.76 -4.60
N PRO A 40 25.56 1.05 -4.57
CA PRO A 40 25.06 2.41 -4.45
C PRO A 40 25.42 3.00 -3.08
N ASP A 41 25.62 4.32 -3.00
CA ASP A 41 25.89 5.00 -1.73
C ASP A 41 24.65 5.04 -0.84
N ILE A 42 23.45 5.14 -1.43
CA ILE A 42 22.18 5.25 -0.72
C ILE A 42 21.17 4.25 -1.30
N ILE A 43 20.45 3.59 -0.41
CA ILE A 43 19.40 2.64 -0.74
C ILE A 43 18.11 3.08 -0.06
N SER A 44 16.99 2.99 -0.78
CA SER A 44 15.66 3.06 -0.19
C SER A 44 14.80 1.89 -0.66
N MET A 45 14.01 1.34 0.25
CA MET A 45 13.07 0.25 -0.04
C MET A 45 11.72 0.51 0.63
N GLU A 46 10.63 0.27 -0.10
CA GLU A 46 9.27 0.22 0.44
C GLU A 46 8.71 -1.19 0.31
N ASN A 47 7.96 -1.65 1.31
CA ASN A 47 7.22 -2.90 1.24
C ASN A 47 6.03 -2.91 2.24
N VAL A 48 5.29 -4.01 2.27
CA VAL A 48 4.25 -4.22 3.28
C VAL A 48 4.86 -4.54 4.64
N SER A 49 4.21 -4.12 5.72
CA SER A 49 4.70 -4.32 7.10
C SER A 49 4.91 -5.80 7.47
N GLN A 50 4.19 -6.71 6.82
CA GLN A 50 4.29 -8.15 7.08
C GLN A 50 5.63 -8.78 6.65
N LEU A 51 6.42 -8.08 5.83
CA LEU A 51 7.75 -8.56 5.43
C LEU A 51 8.66 -8.81 6.65
N ILE A 52 8.63 -7.95 7.67
CA ILE A 52 9.44 -8.10 8.89
C ILE A 52 9.13 -9.44 9.61
N ASN A 53 7.89 -9.87 9.57
CA ASN A 53 7.42 -11.07 10.28
C ASN A 53 7.22 -12.27 9.35
N PHE A 54 7.89 -12.31 8.21
CA PHE A 54 7.74 -13.39 7.26
C PHE A 54 8.37 -14.69 7.79
N LYS A 55 7.51 -15.68 8.10
CA LYS A 55 7.92 -16.91 8.80
C LYS A 55 8.54 -17.99 7.91
N LYS A 56 8.37 -17.90 6.59
CA LYS A 56 8.82 -18.94 5.64
C LYS A 56 10.34 -18.92 5.44
N ALA A 57 10.96 -17.73 5.57
CA ALA A 57 12.39 -17.55 5.49
C ALA A 57 12.79 -16.21 6.18
N PRO A 58 13.99 -16.10 6.77
CA PRO A 58 14.46 -14.88 7.45
C PRO A 58 14.94 -13.82 6.43
N VAL A 59 14.23 -13.68 5.32
CA VAL A 59 14.67 -12.89 4.15
C VAL A 59 14.94 -11.42 4.48
N PHE A 60 14.18 -10.82 5.39
CA PHE A 60 14.39 -9.44 5.81
C PHE A 60 15.59 -9.31 6.74
N ASP A 61 15.73 -10.23 7.70
CA ASP A 61 16.87 -10.24 8.63
C ASP A 61 18.18 -10.49 7.88
N ASP A 62 18.18 -11.40 6.91
CA ASP A 62 19.34 -11.66 6.05
C ASP A 62 19.70 -10.44 5.22
N PHE A 63 18.70 -9.74 4.69
CA PHE A 63 18.89 -8.51 3.94
C PHE A 63 19.55 -7.42 4.79
N ILE A 64 19.06 -7.19 6.02
CA ILE A 64 19.65 -6.22 6.96
C ILE A 64 21.07 -6.60 7.34
N LYS A 65 21.31 -7.87 7.68
CA LYS A 65 22.66 -8.37 8.01
C LYS A 65 23.65 -8.15 6.87
N THR A 66 23.23 -8.43 5.64
CA THR A 66 24.08 -8.22 4.46
C THR A 66 24.39 -6.75 4.26
N LEU A 67 23.42 -5.85 4.36
CA LEU A 67 23.66 -4.42 4.22
C LEU A 67 24.64 -3.91 5.28
N ASN A 68 24.47 -4.33 6.54
CA ASN A 68 25.35 -3.93 7.63
C ASN A 68 26.79 -4.47 7.42
N SER A 69 26.95 -5.72 6.94
CA SER A 69 28.27 -6.29 6.65
C SER A 69 28.97 -5.60 5.47
N GLU A 70 28.22 -5.00 4.56
CA GLU A 70 28.71 -4.20 3.43
C GLU A 70 28.99 -2.72 3.79
N GLY A 71 28.85 -2.37 5.07
CA GLY A 71 29.18 -1.05 5.60
C GLY A 71 28.05 -0.02 5.46
N TYR A 72 26.81 -0.44 5.22
CA TYR A 72 25.68 0.47 5.26
C TYR A 72 25.18 0.69 6.69
N PHE A 73 24.93 1.93 7.06
CA PHE A 73 24.08 2.29 8.19
C PHE A 73 22.64 2.09 7.77
N THR A 74 21.90 1.24 8.48
CA THR A 74 20.52 0.90 8.13
C THR A 74 19.51 1.46 9.12
N HIS A 75 18.44 2.04 8.61
CA HIS A 75 17.28 2.47 9.39
C HIS A 75 16.01 1.95 8.74
N PHE A 76 15.11 1.36 9.51
CA PHE A 76 13.80 0.95 9.00
C PHE A 76 12.71 1.09 10.05
N GLU A 77 11.53 1.48 9.62
CA GLU A 77 10.35 1.54 10.47
C GLU A 77 9.06 1.28 9.68
N ILE A 78 7.97 1.00 10.41
CA ILE A 78 6.63 0.93 9.82
C ILE A 78 6.03 2.33 9.83
N VAL A 79 6.05 2.96 8.67
CA VAL A 79 5.45 4.28 8.43
C VAL A 79 3.94 4.16 8.36
N ASN A 80 3.24 5.01 9.11
CA ASN A 80 1.80 5.21 8.99
C ASN A 80 1.56 6.53 8.23
N CYS A 81 1.04 6.45 7.01
CA CYS A 81 0.93 7.58 6.09
C CYS A 81 0.26 8.84 6.67
N PRO A 82 -0.84 8.75 7.49
CA PRO A 82 -1.41 9.93 8.13
C PRO A 82 -0.45 10.74 9.00
N GLU A 83 0.56 10.10 9.61
CA GLU A 83 1.56 10.78 10.44
C GLU A 83 2.49 11.71 9.64
N TYR A 84 2.43 11.61 8.31
CA TYR A 84 3.16 12.44 7.35
C TYR A 84 2.25 13.33 6.50
N GLY A 85 1.02 13.58 6.97
CA GLY A 85 0.05 14.45 6.30
C GLY A 85 -0.61 13.85 5.05
N ILE A 86 -0.52 12.54 4.85
CA ILE A 86 -1.16 11.86 3.74
C ILE A 86 -2.56 11.40 4.17
N PRO A 87 -3.64 11.81 3.49
CA PRO A 87 -5.01 11.47 3.84
C PRO A 87 -5.38 10.02 3.44
N GLN A 88 -4.53 9.07 3.80
CA GLN A 88 -4.72 7.66 3.50
C GLN A 88 -4.29 6.80 4.68
N ASN A 89 -5.20 5.99 5.21
CA ASN A 89 -4.88 5.03 6.26
C ASN A 89 -4.09 3.84 5.66
N ARG A 90 -2.76 4.02 5.53
CA ARG A 90 -1.85 3.07 4.91
C ARG A 90 -0.59 2.92 5.76
N LYS A 91 -0.20 1.67 6.04
CA LYS A 91 1.07 1.34 6.73
C LYS A 91 2.02 0.67 5.77
N ARG A 92 3.28 1.08 5.79
CA ARG A 92 4.35 0.50 4.98
C ARG A 92 5.64 0.38 5.75
N LEU A 93 6.37 -0.70 5.50
CA LEU A 93 7.76 -0.79 5.87
C LEU A 93 8.57 0.11 4.94
N VAL A 94 9.31 1.03 5.51
CA VAL A 94 10.30 1.85 4.78
C VAL A 94 11.66 1.56 5.35
N LEU A 95 12.62 1.26 4.49
CA LEU A 95 14.02 1.08 4.83
C LEU A 95 14.85 2.10 4.06
N LEU A 96 15.75 2.73 4.79
CA LEU A 96 16.82 3.56 4.25
C LEU A 96 18.16 2.94 4.65
N ALA A 97 19.14 2.97 3.76
CA ALA A 97 20.50 2.57 4.08
C ALA A 97 21.50 3.47 3.36
N SER A 98 22.63 3.77 4.03
CA SER A 98 23.64 4.71 3.52
C SER A 98 25.04 4.28 3.90
N LYS A 99 26.00 4.41 2.98
CA LYS A 99 27.44 4.32 3.24
C LYS A 99 28.06 5.66 3.66
N LEU A 100 27.31 6.75 3.52
CA LEU A 100 27.81 8.11 3.80
C LEU A 100 27.65 8.52 5.26
N GLY A 101 27.02 7.69 6.09
CA GLY A 101 26.74 7.95 7.50
C GLY A 101 25.31 7.54 7.88
N GLU A 102 24.92 7.84 9.11
CA GLU A 102 23.58 7.54 9.62
C GLU A 102 22.51 8.26 8.79
N ILE A 103 21.43 7.52 8.52
CA ILE A 103 20.28 8.00 7.76
C ILE A 103 18.99 7.64 8.49
N ASN A 104 18.09 8.61 8.61
CA ASN A 104 16.82 8.44 9.29
C ASN A 104 15.68 8.97 8.41
N LEU A 105 14.46 8.53 8.69
CA LEU A 105 13.26 9.14 8.10
C LEU A 105 13.06 10.54 8.65
N THR A 106 12.41 11.39 7.88
CA THR A 106 11.99 12.72 8.35
C THR A 106 11.07 12.59 9.55
N PRO A 107 11.10 13.52 10.51
CA PRO A 107 10.19 13.50 11.65
C PRO A 107 8.72 13.50 11.21
N LYS A 108 7.88 12.82 11.99
CA LYS A 108 6.42 12.85 11.80
C LYS A 108 5.90 14.26 11.99
N THR A 109 5.03 14.69 11.09
CA THR A 109 4.46 16.05 11.08
C THR A 109 3.05 16.10 11.66
N HIS A 110 2.36 14.98 11.79
CA HIS A 110 0.98 14.87 12.22
C HIS A 110 0.80 13.78 13.29
N SER A 111 -0.19 13.99 14.16
CA SER A 111 -0.65 13.05 15.17
C SER A 111 -2.13 12.72 14.95
N LYS A 112 -2.69 11.80 15.75
CA LYS A 112 -4.10 11.40 15.61
C LYS A 112 -5.09 12.57 15.72
N ASP A 113 -4.70 13.63 16.41
CA ASP A 113 -5.58 14.78 16.67
C ASP A 113 -5.63 15.78 15.49
N ASN A 114 -4.67 15.68 14.57
CA ASN A 114 -4.55 16.60 13.43
C ASN A 114 -4.27 15.88 12.08
N PHE A 115 -4.67 14.62 11.93
CA PHE A 115 -4.57 13.94 10.65
C PHE A 115 -5.36 14.65 9.56
N ILE A 116 -4.74 14.84 8.41
CA ILE A 116 -5.40 15.37 7.22
C ILE A 116 -6.42 14.35 6.73
N THR A 117 -7.66 14.79 6.56
CA THR A 117 -8.71 13.95 5.96
C THR A 117 -8.74 14.09 4.44
N VAL A 118 -9.40 13.15 3.76
CA VAL A 118 -9.63 13.28 2.31
C VAL A 118 -10.44 14.53 1.99
N LYS A 119 -11.39 14.90 2.86
CA LYS A 119 -12.18 16.13 2.70
C LYS A 119 -11.28 17.39 2.77
N ASP A 120 -10.32 17.43 3.68
CA ASP A 120 -9.38 18.56 3.78
C ASP A 120 -8.51 18.66 2.52
N ALA A 121 -8.10 17.52 1.96
CA ALA A 121 -7.22 17.48 0.79
C ALA A 121 -7.89 17.83 -0.54
N ILE A 122 -9.14 17.38 -0.73
CA ILE A 122 -9.83 17.50 -2.04
C ILE A 122 -11.22 18.13 -1.97
N GLY A 123 -11.70 18.51 -0.78
CA GLY A 123 -13.06 19.06 -0.61
C GLY A 123 -13.31 20.38 -1.32
N ASN A 124 -12.26 21.11 -1.66
CA ASN A 124 -12.33 22.39 -2.40
C ASN A 124 -12.22 22.22 -3.92
N LEU A 125 -11.99 20.99 -4.41
CA LEU A 125 -11.96 20.75 -5.86
C LEU A 125 -13.36 20.86 -6.45
N PRO A 126 -13.51 21.42 -7.65
CA PRO A 126 -14.80 21.48 -8.35
C PRO A 126 -15.40 20.06 -8.50
N PRO A 127 -16.70 19.88 -8.26
CA PRO A 127 -17.34 18.59 -8.47
C PRO A 127 -17.32 18.24 -9.98
N ILE A 128 -17.10 16.97 -10.27
CA ILE A 128 -17.16 16.42 -11.63
C ILE A 128 -18.05 15.18 -11.63
N GLU A 129 -18.77 14.97 -12.72
CA GLU A 129 -19.61 13.81 -12.91
C GLU A 129 -18.85 12.63 -13.53
N ASP A 130 -19.51 11.49 -13.58
CA ASP A 130 -19.00 10.25 -14.15
C ASP A 130 -18.63 10.42 -15.64
N GLY A 131 -17.35 10.28 -15.93
CA GLY A 131 -16.78 10.44 -17.28
C GLY A 131 -16.40 11.87 -17.63
N GLU A 132 -16.52 12.82 -16.72
CA GLU A 132 -16.16 14.22 -16.93
C GLU A 132 -14.73 14.55 -16.50
N TYR A 133 -14.24 15.67 -16.97
CA TYR A 133 -13.01 16.30 -16.53
C TYR A 133 -13.22 17.79 -16.27
N TYR A 134 -12.44 18.34 -15.36
CA TYR A 134 -12.46 19.77 -15.10
C TYR A 134 -11.58 20.51 -16.10
N GLN A 135 -12.12 21.52 -16.79
CA GLN A 135 -11.39 22.25 -17.83
C GLN A 135 -10.15 23.01 -17.31
N GLY A 136 -10.17 23.42 -16.04
CA GLY A 136 -9.06 24.12 -15.41
C GLY A 136 -7.89 23.24 -15.00
N ASP A 137 -8.08 21.92 -14.91
CA ASP A 137 -7.03 20.96 -14.56
C ASP A 137 -7.28 19.61 -15.25
N LYS A 138 -6.43 19.27 -16.20
CA LYS A 138 -6.51 18.01 -16.96
C LYS A 138 -6.30 16.76 -16.09
N MET A 139 -5.69 16.88 -14.91
CA MET A 139 -5.51 15.77 -13.97
C MET A 139 -6.77 15.52 -13.13
N HIS A 140 -7.67 16.50 -13.05
CA HIS A 140 -8.94 16.38 -12.35
C HIS A 140 -10.03 15.84 -13.25
N PHE A 141 -10.10 14.50 -13.35
CA PHE A 141 -11.06 13.81 -14.20
C PHE A 141 -11.59 12.53 -13.54
N ALA A 142 -12.80 12.13 -13.89
CA ALA A 142 -13.39 10.86 -13.51
C ALA A 142 -13.51 9.92 -14.73
N ARG A 143 -13.04 8.67 -14.57
CA ARG A 143 -13.28 7.65 -15.60
C ARG A 143 -14.76 7.31 -15.69
N LYS A 144 -15.26 7.18 -16.92
CA LYS A 144 -16.63 6.70 -17.14
C LYS A 144 -16.79 5.28 -16.60
N LEU A 145 -17.78 5.09 -15.76
CA LEU A 145 -18.11 3.81 -15.16
C LEU A 145 -19.08 3.02 -16.05
N SER A 146 -19.08 1.70 -15.94
CA SER A 146 -20.17 0.90 -16.48
C SER A 146 -21.46 1.20 -15.71
N PRO A 147 -22.65 1.06 -16.34
CA PRO A 147 -23.93 1.28 -15.66
C PRO A 147 -24.06 0.49 -14.35
N LEU A 148 -23.57 -0.75 -14.35
CA LEU A 148 -23.59 -1.60 -13.15
C LEU A 148 -22.70 -1.05 -12.03
N ASN A 149 -21.49 -0.58 -12.33
CA ASN A 149 -20.60 0.00 -11.33
C ASN A 149 -21.12 1.34 -10.81
N LYS A 150 -21.74 2.15 -11.67
CA LYS A 150 -22.44 3.36 -11.25
C LYS A 150 -23.58 3.04 -10.27
N LYS A 151 -24.41 2.04 -10.58
CA LYS A 151 -25.47 1.56 -9.70
C LYS A 151 -24.92 1.07 -8.35
N ARG A 152 -23.79 0.35 -8.34
CA ARG A 152 -23.10 -0.10 -7.12
C ARG A 152 -22.69 1.06 -6.23
N ILE A 153 -22.01 2.06 -6.81
CA ILE A 153 -21.55 3.25 -6.06
C ILE A 153 -22.72 4.04 -5.51
N GLN A 154 -23.78 4.25 -6.30
CA GLN A 154 -24.99 4.94 -5.87
C GLN A 154 -25.71 4.24 -4.70
N ASN A 155 -25.64 2.90 -4.65
CA ASN A 155 -26.22 2.09 -3.58
C ASN A 155 -25.28 1.88 -2.38
N THR A 156 -24.08 2.48 -2.39
CA THR A 156 -23.16 2.44 -1.25
C THR A 156 -23.43 3.62 -0.33
N PRO A 157 -23.90 3.42 0.92
CA PRO A 157 -24.10 4.52 1.85
C PRO A 157 -22.79 5.16 2.29
N TYR A 158 -22.83 6.35 2.87
CA TYR A 158 -21.67 6.98 3.46
C TYR A 158 -21.07 6.10 4.57
N GLY A 159 -19.76 5.83 4.51
CA GLY A 159 -19.06 4.91 5.40
C GLY A 159 -19.37 3.43 5.16
N GLY A 160 -20.21 3.11 4.17
CA GLY A 160 -20.57 1.75 3.78
C GLY A 160 -19.62 1.14 2.76
N SER A 161 -19.96 -0.07 2.33
CA SER A 161 -19.19 -0.84 1.36
C SER A 161 -20.11 -1.82 0.59
N TRP A 162 -19.54 -2.72 -0.19
CA TRP A 162 -20.29 -3.78 -0.86
C TRP A 162 -21.13 -4.66 0.10
N LYS A 163 -20.83 -4.67 1.40
CA LYS A 163 -21.60 -5.42 2.39
C LYS A 163 -23.03 -4.91 2.55
N ASP A 164 -23.23 -3.64 2.25
CA ASP A 164 -24.53 -2.97 2.34
C ASP A 164 -25.37 -3.13 1.05
N TRP A 165 -24.81 -3.78 0.02
CA TRP A 165 -25.49 -4.01 -1.24
C TRP A 165 -26.46 -5.18 -1.19
N SER A 166 -27.52 -5.07 -2.01
CA SER A 166 -28.35 -6.22 -2.33
C SER A 166 -27.53 -7.32 -3.02
N GLU A 167 -27.99 -8.56 -2.95
CA GLU A 167 -27.25 -9.71 -3.45
C GLU A 167 -26.97 -9.63 -4.96
N GLU A 168 -27.90 -9.06 -5.74
CA GLU A 168 -27.76 -8.84 -7.18
C GLU A 168 -26.62 -7.89 -7.58
N LEU A 169 -26.23 -6.97 -6.68
CA LEU A 169 -25.12 -6.02 -6.92
C LEU A 169 -23.77 -6.59 -6.50
N ARG A 170 -23.76 -7.66 -5.70
CA ARG A 170 -22.51 -8.28 -5.22
C ARG A 170 -21.77 -8.99 -6.33
N LEU A 171 -20.44 -8.92 -6.28
CA LEU A 171 -19.58 -9.68 -7.18
C LEU A 171 -19.47 -11.13 -6.68
N GLU A 172 -19.21 -12.07 -7.57
CA GLU A 172 -19.01 -13.48 -7.20
C GLU A 172 -17.86 -13.65 -6.18
N CYS A 173 -16.81 -12.84 -6.29
CA CYS A 173 -15.72 -12.86 -5.30
C CYS A 173 -16.17 -12.40 -3.89
N HIS A 174 -17.22 -11.59 -3.77
CA HIS A 174 -17.77 -11.17 -2.47
C HIS A 174 -18.61 -12.25 -1.80
N LYS A 175 -19.16 -13.19 -2.57
CA LYS A 175 -19.95 -14.32 -2.06
C LYS A 175 -19.07 -15.41 -1.45
N LYS A 176 -17.79 -15.47 -1.81
CA LYS A 176 -16.83 -16.44 -1.28
C LYS A 176 -16.35 -16.04 0.14
N GLU A 177 -16.05 -17.03 0.99
CA GLU A 177 -15.48 -16.78 2.32
C GLU A 177 -14.22 -15.91 2.29
N SER A 178 -13.32 -16.15 1.29
CA SER A 178 -12.14 -15.33 1.08
C SER A 178 -12.46 -13.88 0.76
N GLY A 179 -13.59 -13.59 0.13
CA GLY A 179 -14.05 -12.25 -0.23
C GLY A 179 -14.54 -11.42 0.96
N LYS A 180 -14.95 -12.05 2.06
CA LYS A 180 -15.45 -11.35 3.26
C LYS A 180 -14.43 -10.38 3.89
N SER A 181 -13.14 -10.58 3.63
CA SER A 181 -12.06 -9.70 4.10
C SER A 181 -11.86 -8.43 3.27
N TYR A 182 -12.47 -8.31 2.08
CA TYR A 182 -12.32 -7.17 1.17
C TYR A 182 -13.34 -6.05 1.45
N SER A 183 -13.50 -5.66 2.71
CA SER A 183 -14.51 -4.68 3.12
C SER A 183 -14.29 -3.27 2.58
N SER A 184 -13.07 -2.92 2.14
CA SER A 184 -12.73 -1.59 1.60
C SER A 184 -13.01 -1.45 0.09
N VAL A 185 -13.27 -2.54 -0.62
CA VAL A 185 -13.61 -2.48 -2.05
C VAL A 185 -14.97 -1.81 -2.23
N TYR A 186 -15.03 -0.79 -3.08
CA TYR A 186 -16.18 0.10 -3.24
C TYR A 186 -16.64 0.77 -1.93
N GLY A 187 -15.73 0.91 -0.95
CA GLY A 187 -16.00 1.67 0.26
C GLY A 187 -16.28 3.13 -0.08
N ARG A 188 -17.28 3.73 0.57
CA ARG A 188 -17.58 5.15 0.47
C ARG A 188 -17.12 5.85 1.75
N MET A 189 -16.34 6.90 1.60
CA MET A 189 -15.89 7.71 2.73
C MET A 189 -17.07 8.37 3.45
N LYS A 190 -16.88 8.62 4.75
CA LYS A 190 -17.84 9.37 5.58
C LYS A 190 -17.79 10.86 5.26
#